data_bea50a9ef5781fcb2fcb849877ea4f6a
#
_entry.id   bea50a9ef5781fcb2fcb849877ea4f6a
#
_cell.length_a   1.000
_cell.length_b   1.000
_cell.length_c   1.000
_cell.angle_alpha   90.00
_cell.angle_beta   90.00
_cell.angle_gamma   90.00
#
_symmetry.space_group_name_H-M   'P 1'
#
loop_
_entity.id
_entity.type
_entity.pdbx_description
1 polymer ?
#
loop_
_entity_poly.entity_id
_entity_poly.type
_entity_poly.pdbx_seq_one_letter_code
_entity_poly.pdbx_strand_id
1 'polypeptide(L)'
;MKILVTVNISKGFASWVEMHDGLTPEMEKVGVNLIWAGTNPDESKVFALMEMQDPEQMKTFGEREDVAKARAEAGVDVASTTVISPIGEHYMPEKKENEAPKKIWNVGDESSDSIGG
;
A
#
# COMPACT_ATOMS: atom_id res chain seq x y z
N MET A 1 15.16 -0.82 -5.23
CA MET A 1 14.33 -1.84 -5.90
C MET A 1 12.91 -1.72 -5.39
N LYS A 2 11.97 -2.04 -6.25
CA LYS A 2 10.55 -1.94 -5.91
C LYS A 2 9.97 -3.33 -5.81
N ILE A 3 9.07 -3.52 -4.85
CA ILE A 3 8.45 -4.83 -4.60
C ILE A 3 6.98 -4.62 -4.34
N LEU A 4 6.15 -5.43 -4.98
CA LEU A 4 4.71 -5.43 -4.72
C LEU A 4 4.42 -6.51 -3.69
N VAL A 5 3.79 -6.13 -2.58
CA VAL A 5 3.48 -7.06 -1.50
C VAL A 5 2.01 -7.03 -1.17
N THR A 6 1.54 -8.06 -0.50
CA THR A 6 0.17 -8.12 -0.02
C THR A 6 0.16 -8.69 1.38
N VAL A 7 -0.88 -8.33 2.14
CA VAL A 7 -1.02 -8.81 3.52
C VAL A 7 -2.50 -8.79 3.88
N ASN A 8 -2.93 -9.75 4.68
CA ASN A 8 -4.32 -9.82 5.13
C ASN A 8 -4.52 -8.90 6.33
N ILE A 9 -5.68 -8.23 6.37
CA ILE A 9 -6.01 -7.34 7.47
C ILE A 9 -7.42 -7.66 7.96
N SER A 10 -7.72 -7.30 9.21
CA SER A 10 -9.01 -7.59 9.79
C SER A 10 -9.68 -6.39 10.45
N LYS A 11 -9.05 -5.22 10.45
CA LYS A 11 -9.61 -4.04 11.09
C LYS A 11 -9.82 -2.90 10.12
N GLY A 12 -9.81 -3.18 8.82
CA GLY A 12 -10.09 -2.19 7.79
C GLY A 12 -8.83 -1.46 7.32
N PHE A 13 -8.96 -0.84 6.16
CA PHE A 13 -7.82 -0.18 5.54
C PHE A 13 -7.37 1.05 6.31
N ALA A 14 -8.31 1.80 6.89
CA ALA A 14 -7.96 3.01 7.65
C ALA A 14 -7.05 2.68 8.83
N SER A 15 -7.29 1.56 9.51
CA SER A 15 -6.43 1.13 10.61
C SER A 15 -5.03 0.80 10.12
N TRP A 16 -4.93 0.17 8.95
CA TRP A 16 -3.65 -0.14 8.35
C TRP A 16 -2.89 1.15 8.00
N VAL A 17 -3.58 2.13 7.40
CA VAL A 17 -2.98 3.40 7.02
C VAL A 17 -2.44 4.13 8.24
N GLU A 18 -3.24 4.17 9.31
CA GLU A 18 -2.83 4.85 10.52
C GLU A 18 -1.59 4.19 11.14
N MET A 19 -1.57 2.87 11.17
CA MET A 19 -0.42 2.13 11.66
C MET A 19 0.81 2.44 10.80
N HIS A 20 0.64 2.43 9.48
CA HIS A 20 1.75 2.67 8.57
C HIS A 20 2.30 4.07 8.76
N ASP A 21 1.43 5.07 8.90
CA ASP A 21 1.87 6.43 9.12
C ASP A 21 2.71 6.53 10.40
N GLY A 22 2.33 5.80 11.44
CA GLY A 22 3.08 5.79 12.68
C GLY A 22 4.44 5.14 12.57
N LEU A 23 4.62 4.24 11.61
CA LEU A 23 5.89 3.56 11.41
C LEU A 23 6.78 4.24 10.37
N THR A 24 6.26 5.24 9.66
CA THR A 24 7.01 5.88 8.57
C THR A 24 8.39 6.39 9.00
N PRO A 25 8.53 7.07 10.14
CA PRO A 25 9.87 7.54 10.53
C PRO A 25 10.87 6.41 10.69
N GLU A 26 10.42 5.28 11.24
CA GLU A 26 11.31 4.14 11.42
C GLU A 26 11.63 3.47 10.08
N MET A 27 10.66 3.43 9.18
CA MET A 27 10.87 2.87 7.85
C MET A 27 11.91 3.70 7.09
N GLU A 28 11.84 5.02 7.22
CA GLU A 28 12.79 5.87 6.54
C GLU A 28 14.20 5.66 7.04
N LYS A 29 14.35 5.34 8.32
CA LYS A 29 15.67 5.10 8.88
C LYS A 29 16.33 3.87 8.28
N VAL A 30 15.56 2.91 7.84
CA VAL A 30 16.09 1.70 7.23
C VAL A 30 15.98 1.71 5.71
N GLY A 31 15.62 2.86 5.14
CA GLY A 31 15.61 3.00 3.68
C GLY A 31 14.45 2.35 2.97
N VAL A 32 13.32 2.20 3.67
CA VAL A 32 12.12 1.60 3.09
C VAL A 32 11.07 2.67 2.93
N ASN A 33 10.49 2.77 1.74
CA ASN A 33 9.47 3.78 1.44
C ASN A 33 8.27 3.13 0.79
N LEU A 34 7.08 3.64 1.13
CA LEU A 34 5.85 3.21 0.47
C LEU A 34 5.59 4.14 -0.70
N ILE A 35 5.42 3.57 -1.89
CA ILE A 35 5.08 4.35 -3.07
C ILE A 35 3.57 4.46 -3.22
N TRP A 36 2.87 3.36 -3.00
CA TRP A 36 1.42 3.31 -3.19
C TRP A 36 0.85 2.14 -2.39
N ALA A 37 -0.36 2.30 -1.90
CA ALA A 37 -1.06 1.20 -1.24
C ALA A 37 -2.55 1.31 -1.54
N GLY A 38 -3.20 0.17 -1.57
CA GLY A 38 -4.64 0.10 -1.78
C GLY A 38 -5.20 -1.14 -1.12
N THR A 39 -6.51 -1.24 -1.09
CA THR A 39 -7.19 -2.38 -0.49
C THR A 39 -8.20 -2.94 -1.48
N ASN A 40 -8.56 -4.21 -1.28
CA ASN A 40 -9.65 -4.79 -2.05
C ASN A 40 -10.99 -4.27 -1.50
N PRO A 41 -12.09 -4.50 -2.21
CA PRO A 41 -13.36 -3.87 -1.85
C PRO A 41 -13.85 -4.17 -0.43
N ASP A 42 -13.61 -5.37 0.09
CA ASP A 42 -14.09 -5.70 1.44
C ASP A 42 -13.05 -5.39 2.50
N GLU A 43 -11.93 -4.79 2.11
CA GLU A 43 -10.88 -4.37 3.05
C GLU A 43 -10.33 -5.52 3.88
N SER A 44 -10.20 -6.67 3.25
CA SER A 44 -9.60 -7.82 3.92
C SER A 44 -8.13 -8.00 3.55
N LYS A 45 -7.64 -7.22 2.59
CA LYS A 45 -6.28 -7.38 2.08
C LYS A 45 -5.74 -6.06 1.62
N VAL A 46 -4.48 -5.79 1.91
CA VAL A 46 -3.80 -4.59 1.43
C VAL A 46 -2.77 -5.00 0.38
N PHE A 47 -2.67 -4.18 -0.64
CA PHE A 47 -1.65 -4.33 -1.67
C PHE A 47 -0.77 -3.08 -1.59
N ALA A 48 0.54 -3.26 -1.57
CA ALA A 48 1.45 -2.13 -1.39
C ALA A 48 2.64 -2.25 -2.31
N LEU A 49 3.00 -1.12 -2.93
CA LEU A 49 4.21 -1.03 -3.74
C LEU A 49 5.24 -0.32 -2.89
N MET A 50 6.30 -1.02 -2.54
CA MET A 50 7.34 -0.53 -1.64
C MET A 50 8.65 -0.36 -2.39
N GLU A 51 9.44 0.60 -1.96
CA GLU A 51 10.78 0.78 -2.52
C GLU A 51 11.82 0.66 -1.42
N MET A 52 12.92 -0.05 -1.71
CA MET A 52 14.00 -0.25 -0.76
C MET A 52 15.25 -0.63 -1.52
N GLN A 53 16.42 -0.42 -0.91
CA GLN A 53 17.65 -0.81 -1.56
C GLN A 53 17.89 -2.31 -1.42
N ASP A 54 17.48 -2.88 -0.29
CA ASP A 54 17.74 -4.27 0.00
C ASP A 54 16.49 -4.90 0.59
N PRO A 55 15.89 -5.90 -0.09
CA PRO A 55 14.68 -6.54 0.44
C PRO A 55 14.84 -7.14 1.83
N GLU A 56 16.06 -7.51 2.20
CA GLU A 56 16.29 -8.03 3.54
C GLU A 56 16.05 -6.98 4.60
N GLN A 57 16.26 -5.71 4.28
CA GLN A 57 15.98 -4.65 5.23
C GLN A 57 14.50 -4.55 5.54
N MET A 58 13.66 -4.72 4.52
CA MET A 58 12.22 -4.70 4.72
C MET A 58 11.78 -5.90 5.57
N LYS A 59 12.35 -7.07 5.28
CA LYS A 59 12.00 -8.27 6.03
C LYS A 59 12.43 -8.12 7.49
N THR A 60 13.65 -7.68 7.72
CA THR A 60 14.15 -7.50 9.08
C THR A 60 13.32 -6.47 9.83
N PHE A 61 12.97 -5.37 9.16
CA PHE A 61 12.15 -4.34 9.79
C PHE A 61 10.78 -4.92 10.17
N GLY A 62 10.14 -5.64 9.26
CA GLY A 62 8.81 -6.20 9.51
C GLY A 62 8.81 -7.24 10.61
N GLU A 63 9.97 -7.87 10.86
CA GLU A 63 10.06 -8.89 11.89
C GLU A 63 10.50 -8.33 13.24
N ARG A 64 10.84 -7.05 13.33
CA ARG A 64 11.17 -6.45 14.61
C ARG A 64 9.98 -6.63 15.54
N GLU A 65 10.25 -6.94 16.80
CA GLU A 65 9.20 -7.23 17.75
C GLU A 65 8.23 -6.07 17.89
N ASP A 66 8.74 -4.84 17.98
CA ASP A 66 7.89 -3.66 18.13
C ASP A 66 7.05 -3.40 16.89
N VAL A 67 7.62 -3.63 15.70
CA VAL A 67 6.91 -3.41 14.45
C VAL A 67 5.85 -4.49 14.25
N ALA A 68 6.19 -5.74 14.52
CA ALA A 68 5.24 -6.84 14.39
C ALA A 68 4.07 -6.65 15.35
N LYS A 69 4.33 -6.15 16.55
CA LYS A 69 3.27 -5.90 17.52
C LYS A 69 2.35 -4.79 17.03
N ALA A 70 2.91 -3.70 16.52
CA ALA A 70 2.11 -2.59 16.02
C ALA A 70 1.23 -3.05 14.85
N ARG A 71 1.79 -3.87 13.98
CA ARG A 71 1.04 -4.39 12.84
C ARG A 71 -0.11 -5.27 13.33
N ALA A 72 0.18 -6.18 14.24
CA ALA A 72 -0.86 -7.08 14.76
C ALA A 72 -1.98 -6.31 15.45
N GLU A 73 -1.64 -5.26 16.19
CA GLU A 73 -2.63 -4.45 16.87
C GLU A 73 -3.51 -3.70 15.87
N ALA A 74 -2.99 -3.40 14.69
CA ALA A 74 -3.77 -2.75 13.64
C ALA A 74 -4.57 -3.75 12.82
N GLY A 75 -4.56 -5.02 13.19
CA GLY A 75 -5.35 -6.03 12.48
C GLY A 75 -4.59 -6.71 11.36
N VAL A 76 -3.27 -6.54 11.28
CA VAL A 76 -2.49 -7.18 10.23
C VAL A 76 -2.15 -8.60 10.64
N ASP A 77 -2.39 -9.55 9.74
CA ASP A 77 -1.92 -10.91 9.93
C ASP A 77 -0.48 -10.93 9.42
N VAL A 78 0.47 -10.72 10.33
CA VAL A 78 1.86 -10.55 9.97
C VAL A 78 2.39 -11.74 9.17
N ALA A 79 1.97 -12.94 9.52
CA ALA A 79 2.43 -14.14 8.82
C ALA A 79 1.93 -14.22 7.37
N SER A 80 0.89 -13.46 7.03
CA SER A 80 0.34 -13.49 5.69
C SER A 80 1.08 -12.57 4.73
N THR A 81 2.06 -11.81 5.20
CA THR A 81 2.81 -10.90 4.34
C THR A 81 3.49 -11.68 3.23
N THR A 82 3.18 -11.34 2.00
CA THR A 82 3.66 -12.10 0.84
C THR A 82 4.18 -11.13 -0.21
N VAL A 83 5.35 -11.43 -0.77
CA VAL A 83 5.86 -10.69 -1.90
C VAL A 83 5.20 -11.27 -3.14
N ILE A 84 4.45 -10.44 -3.85
CA ILE A 84 3.79 -10.87 -5.08
C ILE A 84 4.82 -10.91 -6.21
N SER A 85 5.60 -9.85 -6.32
CA SER A 85 6.59 -9.78 -7.39
C SER A 85 7.52 -8.59 -7.17
N PRO A 86 8.80 -8.72 -7.52
CA PRO A 86 9.62 -7.54 -7.72
C PRO A 86 9.07 -6.77 -8.91
N ILE A 87 9.21 -5.46 -8.88
CA ILE A 87 8.68 -4.60 -9.93
C ILE A 87 9.85 -3.88 -10.59
N GLY A 88 9.91 -3.94 -11.90
CA GLY A 88 10.94 -3.22 -12.64
C GLY A 88 10.51 -1.79 -12.86
N GLU A 89 10.21 -1.46 -14.12
CA GLU A 89 9.71 -0.13 -14.41
C GLU A 89 8.26 -0.04 -13.99
N HIS A 90 7.83 1.14 -13.59
CA HIS A 90 6.41 1.37 -13.36
C HIS A 90 6.05 2.75 -13.91
N TYR A 91 4.79 2.95 -14.16
CA TYR A 91 4.30 4.19 -14.75
C TYR A 91 3.17 4.71 -13.88
N MET A 92 3.31 5.95 -13.43
CA MET A 92 2.24 6.61 -12.69
C MET A 92 1.96 7.89 -13.44
N PRO A 93 0.90 7.92 -14.24
CA PRO A 93 0.61 9.12 -15.02
C PRO A 93 0.39 10.31 -14.11
N GLU A 94 0.92 11.45 -14.54
CA GLU A 94 0.74 12.63 -13.77
C GLU A 94 -0.70 13.03 -13.78
N LYS A 95 -1.28 13.30 -12.61
CA LYS A 95 -2.66 13.66 -12.57
C LYS A 95 -2.82 15.13 -12.64
N LYS A 96 -3.83 15.59 -13.40
CA LYS A 96 -4.19 16.96 -13.38
C LYS A 96 -5.02 17.20 -12.18
N GLU A 97 -4.83 18.31 -11.53
CA GLU A 97 -5.52 18.54 -10.37
C GLU A 97 -6.97 18.54 -10.51
N ASN A 98 -7.44 18.99 -11.58
CA ASN A 98 -8.85 19.09 -11.76
C ASN A 98 -9.50 17.83 -12.12
N GLU A 99 -8.77 16.78 -12.24
CA GLU A 99 -9.37 15.58 -12.53
C GLU A 99 -9.85 14.95 -11.36
N ALA A 100 -10.09 15.21 -10.79
CA ALA A 100 -10.53 14.59 -9.69
C ALA A 100 -11.30 13.43 -9.74
N PRO A 101 -11.39 13.28 -10.19
CA PRO A 101 -11.98 12.48 -10.14
C PRO A 101 -12.62 11.85 -10.09
N LYS A 102 -12.80 11.83 -10.44
CA LYS A 102 -13.56 11.60 -10.45
C LYS A 102 -13.92 10.53 -10.40
N LYS A 103 -14.03 10.36 -10.66
CA LYS A 103 -14.52 9.77 -10.69
C LYS A 103 -14.51 8.75 -10.94
N ILE A 104 -14.54 8.36 -11.17
CA ILE A 104 -14.77 7.81 -11.51
C ILE A 104 -14.90 6.86 -11.94
N TRP A 105 -14.97 6.43 -12.23
CA TRP A 105 -15.30 5.83 -12.63
C TRP A 105 -16.00 5.31 -12.67
N ASN A 106 -16.30 5.39 -12.80
CA ASN A 106 -17.07 5.34 -12.90
C ASN A 106 -17.47 4.82 -13.45
N VAL A 107 -17.45 4.38 -13.95
CA VAL A 107 -18.00 4.30 -14.49
C VAL A 107 -18.73 4.39 -14.82
N GLY A 108 -18.94 4.63 -15.11
CA GLY A 108 -19.79 5.17 -15.28
C GLY A 108 -20.15 5.75 -15.55
N ASP A 109 -20.27 6.34 -15.52
CA ASP A 109 -20.65 7.34 -15.62
C ASP A 109 -20.58 7.78 -16.20
N GLU A 110 -20.50 7.89 -16.44
CA GLU A 110 -20.53 8.66 -16.87
C GLU A 110 -20.32 8.87 -17.52
N SER A 111 -20.35 8.85 -17.74
CA SER A 111 -20.36 9.31 -18.19
C SER A 111 -20.13 9.59 -18.73
N SER A 112 -19.98 9.67 -19.03
CA SER A 112 -19.98 10.19 -19.35
C SER A 112 -19.60 10.52 -19.77
N ASP A 113 -19.46 10.59 -19.89
CA ASP A 113 -19.24 11.20 -20.09
C ASP A 113 -18.66 11.06 -20.55
N SER A 114 -18.49 10.95 -20.62
CA SER A 114 -18.12 11.11 -20.81
C SER A 114 -17.54 10.61 -21.25
N ILE A 115 -17.43 10.28 -21.37
CA ILE A 115 -17.06 10.12 -21.53
C ILE A 115 -16.45 9.89 -21.91
N GLY A 116 -16.21 9.82 -21.90
CA GLY A 116 -15.84 9.99 -21.95
C GLY A 116 -15.40 9.65 -22.15
N GLY A 117 -15.36 9.58 -22.21
CA GLY A 117 -15.17 9.58 -22.05
C GLY A 117 -15.01 9.50 -22.14
#